data_75146ffe31249865900a4def01391c3a
#
_entry.id   75146ffe31249865900a4def01391c3a
#
_cell.length_a   1.000
_cell.length_b   1.000
_cell.length_c   1.000
_cell.angle_alpha   90.00
_cell.angle_beta   90.00
_cell.angle_gamma   90.00
#
_symmetry.space_group_name_H-M   'P 1'
#
loop_
_entity.id
_entity.type
_entity.pdbx_description
1 polymer ?
#
loop_
_entity_poly.entity_id
_entity_poly.type
_entity_poly.pdbx_seq_one_letter_code
_entity_poly.pdbx_strand_id
1 'polypeptide(L)'
;MTYVKEVYIINIVSFQKKYTKKKSLPLKHNSRKISNKKNNSFFIISIAIIFITSFLTIHNLYINTNCKDLYFSVEYNFTIGLTDKNKLMRVQYMNLISKDNTTAVVEVFGLSKEVPHGSTSLTGTFTKNTDGVWKLSSVGN
;
A
#
# COMPACT_ATOMS: atom_id res chain seq x y z
N MET A 1 -38.21 79.67 -40.93
CA MET A 1 -37.65 78.35 -41.32
C MET A 1 -36.49 77.93 -40.43
N THR A 2 -36.33 78.52 -39.27
CA THR A 2 -35.23 78.27 -38.31
C THR A 2 -35.64 77.43 -37.08
N TYR A 3 -36.92 77.40 -36.72
CA TYR A 3 -37.40 76.68 -35.54
C TYR A 3 -37.36 75.15 -35.67
N VAL A 4 -37.49 74.63 -36.87
CA VAL A 4 -37.53 73.17 -37.13
C VAL A 4 -36.16 72.55 -37.02
N LYS A 5 -35.07 73.28 -37.29
CA LYS A 5 -33.72 72.76 -37.18
C LYS A 5 -33.26 72.59 -35.76
N GLU A 6 -33.62 73.45 -34.86
CA GLU A 6 -33.23 73.38 -33.44
C GLU A 6 -33.88 72.18 -32.71
N VAL A 7 -35.16 71.91 -32.99
CA VAL A 7 -35.84 70.78 -32.41
C VAL A 7 -35.27 69.45 -32.87
N TYR A 8 -34.79 69.38 -34.11
CA TYR A 8 -34.13 68.14 -34.64
C TYR A 8 -32.76 67.93 -33.99
N ILE A 9 -31.98 68.95 -33.77
CA ILE A 9 -30.67 68.89 -33.17
C ILE A 9 -30.75 68.44 -31.69
N ILE A 10 -31.74 68.99 -30.95
CA ILE A 10 -31.98 68.63 -29.53
C ILE A 10 -32.43 67.17 -29.42
N ASN A 11 -33.21 66.65 -30.30
CA ASN A 11 -33.64 65.23 -30.32
C ASN A 11 -32.46 64.28 -30.66
N ILE A 12 -31.58 64.66 -31.58
CA ILE A 12 -30.41 63.80 -31.93
C ILE A 12 -29.40 63.78 -30.79
N VAL A 13 -29.19 64.89 -30.10
CA VAL A 13 -28.26 64.95 -28.97
C VAL A 13 -28.80 64.20 -27.76
N SER A 14 -30.11 64.23 -27.51
CA SER A 14 -30.72 63.46 -26.43
C SER A 14 -30.74 61.95 -26.75
N PHE A 15 -30.89 61.58 -28.03
CA PHE A 15 -30.82 60.17 -28.46
C PHE A 15 -29.39 59.57 -28.37
N GLN A 16 -28.39 60.36 -28.70
CA GLN A 16 -26.99 59.95 -28.59
C GLN A 16 -26.57 59.82 -27.12
N LYS A 17 -27.10 60.64 -26.21
CA LYS A 17 -26.79 60.59 -24.79
C LYS A 17 -27.37 59.36 -24.10
N LYS A 18 -28.38 58.69 -24.69
CA LYS A 18 -29.01 57.49 -24.18
C LYS A 18 -28.24 56.22 -24.55
N TYR A 19 -27.39 56.27 -25.58
CA TYR A 19 -26.61 55.12 -26.04
C TYR A 19 -25.20 55.02 -25.46
N THR A 20 -24.68 56.08 -24.85
CA THR A 20 -23.33 56.09 -24.30
C THR A 20 -23.23 55.63 -22.86
N LYS A 21 -24.36 55.33 -22.18
CA LYS A 21 -24.33 54.64 -20.88
C LYS A 21 -24.45 53.11 -21.05
N LYS A 22 -23.65 52.50 -21.94
CA LYS A 22 -23.29 51.08 -21.74
C LYS A 22 -22.45 51.03 -20.50
N LYS A 23 -23.10 50.65 -19.39
CA LYS A 23 -22.46 50.15 -18.18
C LYS A 23 -21.35 49.19 -18.62
N SER A 24 -20.11 49.59 -18.46
CA SER A 24 -19.00 48.62 -18.46
C SER A 24 -19.30 47.69 -17.29
N LEU A 25 -19.80 46.47 -17.59
CA LEU A 25 -19.87 45.40 -16.67
C LEU A 25 -18.45 45.20 -16.11
N PRO A 26 -18.25 45.17 -14.80
CA PRO A 26 -16.94 44.87 -14.27
C PRO A 26 -16.58 43.50 -14.81
N LEU A 27 -15.53 43.42 -15.59
CA LEU A 27 -14.87 42.16 -15.95
C LEU A 27 -14.55 41.53 -14.59
N LYS A 28 -15.39 40.58 -14.21
CA LYS A 28 -15.15 39.71 -13.09
C LYS A 28 -13.91 38.93 -13.48
N HIS A 29 -12.75 39.46 -13.09
CA HIS A 29 -11.49 38.78 -13.17
C HIS A 29 -11.67 37.51 -12.31
N ASN A 30 -12.12 36.44 -12.95
CA ASN A 30 -12.05 35.13 -12.38
C ASN A 30 -10.54 34.82 -12.28
N SER A 31 -9.92 35.36 -11.24
CA SER A 31 -8.68 34.80 -10.74
C SER A 31 -9.03 33.36 -10.38
N ARG A 32 -8.86 32.46 -11.35
CA ARG A 32 -8.82 31.04 -11.08
C ARG A 32 -7.77 30.89 -9.98
N LYS A 33 -8.23 30.76 -8.75
CA LYS A 33 -7.42 30.22 -7.68
C LYS A 33 -6.89 28.92 -8.25
N ILE A 34 -5.66 28.95 -8.77
CA ILE A 34 -4.89 27.75 -9.04
C ILE A 34 -4.68 27.17 -7.64
N SER A 35 -5.64 26.34 -7.23
CA SER A 35 -5.54 25.54 -6.03
C SER A 35 -4.23 24.79 -6.16
N ASN A 36 -3.28 25.05 -5.30
CA ASN A 36 -2.04 24.31 -5.18
C ASN A 36 -2.34 22.85 -4.79
N LYS A 37 -2.88 22.10 -5.74
CA LYS A 37 -3.19 20.66 -5.63
C LYS A 37 -1.93 19.82 -5.49
N LYS A 38 -0.76 20.43 -5.71
CA LYS A 38 0.54 19.76 -5.71
C LYS A 38 1.01 19.36 -4.30
N ASN A 39 0.63 20.10 -3.27
CA ASN A 39 1.09 19.82 -1.91
C ASN A 39 0.34 18.66 -1.26
N ASN A 40 -0.91 18.42 -1.62
CA ASN A 40 -1.70 17.33 -1.04
C ASN A 40 -1.25 15.94 -1.50
N SER A 41 -0.67 15.85 -2.71
CA SER A 41 -0.19 14.56 -3.23
C SER A 41 1.02 14.04 -2.45
N PHE A 42 1.98 14.89 -2.12
CA PHE A 42 3.14 14.50 -1.31
C PHE A 42 2.72 14.09 0.10
N PHE A 43 1.74 14.76 0.68
CA PHE A 43 1.23 14.43 2.01
C PHE A 43 0.55 13.05 2.01
N ILE A 44 -0.26 12.76 1.00
CA ILE A 44 -0.90 11.45 0.85
C ILE A 44 0.14 10.32 0.67
N ILE A 45 1.16 10.55 -0.17
CA ILE A 45 2.24 9.58 -0.39
C ILE A 45 3.01 9.35 0.92
N SER A 46 3.32 10.39 1.67
CA SER A 46 4.02 10.27 2.96
C SER A 46 3.23 9.43 3.96
N ILE A 47 1.93 9.65 4.08
CA ILE A 47 1.05 8.85 4.93
C ILE A 47 1.03 7.39 4.48
N ALA A 48 0.92 7.13 3.18
CA ALA A 48 0.92 5.77 2.65
C ALA A 48 2.23 5.02 2.97
N ILE A 49 3.38 5.68 2.87
CA ILE A 49 4.68 5.10 3.24
C ILE A 49 4.71 4.74 4.73
N ILE A 50 4.23 5.63 5.61
CA ILE A 50 4.17 5.37 7.05
C ILE A 50 3.30 4.15 7.35
N PHE A 51 2.14 4.02 6.71
CA PHE A 51 1.27 2.85 6.88
C PHE A 51 1.94 1.56 6.42
N ILE A 52 2.60 1.57 5.25
CA ILE A 52 3.29 0.39 4.72
C ILE A 52 4.44 -0.03 5.64
N THR A 53 5.27 0.92 6.10
CA THR A 53 6.38 0.61 7.01
C THR A 53 5.89 0.10 8.36
N SER A 54 4.84 0.69 8.91
CA SER A 54 4.21 0.22 10.16
C SER A 54 3.66 -1.19 10.01
N PHE A 55 3.00 -1.50 8.90
CA PHE A 55 2.46 -2.83 8.63
C PHE A 55 3.59 -3.87 8.55
N LEU A 56 4.67 -3.58 7.82
CA LEU A 56 5.82 -4.48 7.69
C LEU A 56 6.52 -4.72 9.04
N THR A 57 6.67 -3.70 9.87
CA THR A 57 7.28 -3.85 11.20
C THR A 57 6.42 -4.70 12.12
N ILE A 58 5.12 -4.47 12.16
CA ILE A 58 4.18 -5.27 12.97
C ILE A 58 4.20 -6.73 12.51
N HIS A 59 4.18 -6.96 11.20
CA HIS A 59 4.23 -8.32 10.63
C HIS A 59 5.52 -9.05 11.03
N ASN A 60 6.69 -8.40 10.91
CA ASN A 60 7.95 -8.98 11.32
C ASN A 60 8.03 -9.27 12.83
N LEU A 61 7.51 -8.36 13.66
CA LEU A 61 7.43 -8.57 15.11
C LEU A 61 6.54 -9.77 15.46
N TYR A 62 5.40 -9.88 14.79
CA TYR A 62 4.48 -11.00 14.97
C TYR A 62 5.15 -12.33 14.65
N ILE A 63 5.82 -12.45 13.49
CA ILE A 63 6.52 -13.67 13.11
C ILE A 63 7.64 -13.99 14.08
N ASN A 64 8.50 -13.04 14.42
CA ASN A 64 9.61 -13.26 15.35
C ASN A 64 9.15 -13.70 16.74
N THR A 65 8.04 -13.14 17.21
CA THR A 65 7.48 -13.52 18.52
C THR A 65 6.94 -14.95 18.52
N ASN A 66 6.20 -15.32 17.46
CA ASN A 66 5.62 -16.65 17.35
C ASN A 66 6.67 -17.73 16.99
N CYS A 67 7.72 -17.39 16.24
CA CYS A 67 8.83 -18.30 15.94
C CYS A 67 9.73 -18.62 17.15
N LYS A 68 9.44 -18.11 18.34
CA LYS A 68 10.01 -18.65 19.60
C LYS A 68 9.48 -20.04 19.91
N ASP A 69 8.28 -20.36 19.46
CA ASP A 69 7.78 -21.71 19.41
C ASP A 69 8.30 -22.44 18.17
N LEU A 70 8.90 -23.62 18.40
CA LEU A 70 9.44 -24.44 17.32
C LEU A 70 8.34 -24.91 16.36
N TYR A 71 7.19 -25.30 16.87
CA TYR A 71 6.08 -25.79 16.06
C TYR A 71 5.60 -24.73 15.07
N PHE A 72 5.36 -23.51 15.55
CA PHE A 72 4.98 -22.39 14.69
C PHE A 72 6.07 -22.07 13.65
N SER A 73 7.35 -22.08 14.05
CA SER A 73 8.47 -21.84 13.15
C SER A 73 8.54 -22.88 12.04
N VAL A 74 8.32 -24.16 12.36
CA VAL A 74 8.28 -25.25 11.38
C VAL A 74 7.13 -25.04 10.40
N GLU A 75 5.92 -24.84 10.88
CA GLU A 75 4.76 -24.64 10.01
C GLU A 75 4.95 -23.43 9.09
N TYR A 76 5.38 -22.28 9.66
CA TYR A 76 5.62 -21.07 8.89
C TYR A 76 6.65 -21.26 7.78
N ASN A 77 7.81 -21.87 8.08
CA ASN A 77 8.90 -22.01 7.11
C ASN A 77 8.55 -23.01 5.99
N PHE A 78 7.84 -24.09 6.29
CA PHE A 78 7.45 -25.08 5.28
C PHE A 78 6.23 -24.69 4.46
N THR A 79 5.37 -23.77 4.93
CA THR A 79 4.17 -23.36 4.20
C THR A 79 4.29 -21.99 3.53
N ILE A 80 4.86 -20.99 4.23
CA ILE A 80 4.89 -19.58 3.81
C ILE A 80 6.32 -19.12 3.48
N GLY A 81 7.34 -19.63 4.20
CA GLY A 81 8.73 -19.18 4.19
C GLY A 81 9.36 -19.02 2.80
N LEU A 82 10.55 -18.45 2.74
CA LEU A 82 11.20 -17.91 1.54
C LEU A 82 11.62 -18.91 0.46
N THR A 83 11.64 -20.20 0.73
CA THR A 83 12.05 -21.21 -0.25
C THR A 83 10.88 -21.66 -1.11
N ASP A 84 10.91 -21.36 -2.41
CA ASP A 84 9.85 -21.73 -3.35
C ASP A 84 9.87 -23.23 -3.72
N LYS A 85 10.98 -23.91 -3.52
CA LYS A 85 11.10 -25.35 -3.76
C LYS A 85 10.70 -26.12 -2.51
N ASN A 86 9.90 -27.17 -2.69
CA ASN A 86 9.46 -28.10 -1.65
C ASN A 86 8.53 -27.49 -0.59
N LYS A 87 7.70 -26.52 -0.95
CA LYS A 87 6.67 -26.00 -0.04
C LYS A 87 5.52 -26.98 0.13
N LEU A 88 5.04 -27.07 1.36
CA LEU A 88 3.81 -27.76 1.69
C LEU A 88 2.61 -26.79 1.60
N MET A 89 1.46 -27.30 1.23
CA MET A 89 0.20 -26.55 1.37
C MET A 89 -0.15 -26.33 2.85
N ARG A 90 0.12 -27.35 3.65
CA ARG A 90 0.05 -27.34 5.11
C ARG A 90 0.86 -28.49 5.69
N VAL A 91 1.33 -28.33 6.92
CA VAL A 91 1.90 -29.42 7.72
C VAL A 91 0.75 -30.24 8.29
N GLN A 92 0.72 -31.55 8.02
CA GLN A 92 -0.28 -32.48 8.56
C GLN A 92 0.23 -33.15 9.82
N TYR A 93 1.51 -33.51 9.82
CA TYR A 93 2.15 -34.18 10.92
C TYR A 93 3.60 -33.72 11.02
N MET A 94 4.11 -33.63 12.24
CA MET A 94 5.49 -33.25 12.56
C MET A 94 6.08 -34.25 13.52
N ASN A 95 7.26 -34.75 13.19
CA ASN A 95 8.05 -35.63 14.03
C ASN A 95 9.37 -34.95 14.43
N LEU A 96 9.61 -34.81 15.71
CA LEU A 96 10.85 -34.25 16.25
C LEU A 96 11.91 -35.35 16.33
N ILE A 97 12.89 -35.31 15.42
CA ILE A 97 13.97 -36.30 15.36
C ILE A 97 14.99 -36.07 16.48
N SER A 98 15.43 -34.83 16.62
CA SER A 98 16.36 -34.43 17.71
C SER A 98 16.14 -32.97 18.08
N LYS A 99 16.43 -32.62 19.34
CA LYS A 99 16.36 -31.26 19.83
C LYS A 99 17.38 -31.04 20.94
N ASP A 100 18.21 -30.02 20.72
CA ASP A 100 19.11 -29.47 21.70
C ASP A 100 18.67 -28.07 22.09
N ASN A 101 19.47 -27.40 22.93
CA ASN A 101 19.19 -26.02 23.35
C ASN A 101 19.15 -25.01 22.19
N THR A 102 19.96 -25.25 21.14
CA THR A 102 20.20 -24.32 20.03
C THR A 102 19.80 -24.90 18.66
N THR A 103 19.62 -26.21 18.56
CA THR A 103 19.32 -26.88 17.29
C THR A 103 18.16 -27.86 17.46
N ALA A 104 17.36 -28.00 16.41
CA ALA A 104 16.30 -29.00 16.32
C ALA A 104 16.24 -29.55 14.89
N VAL A 105 16.10 -30.86 14.78
CA VAL A 105 15.85 -31.54 13.50
C VAL A 105 14.45 -32.10 13.52
N VAL A 106 13.66 -31.69 12.54
CA VAL A 106 12.23 -32.00 12.47
C VAL A 106 11.91 -32.57 11.09
N GLU A 107 11.20 -33.67 11.08
CA GLU A 107 10.58 -34.22 9.88
C GLU A 107 9.12 -33.80 9.82
N VAL A 108 8.70 -33.29 8.66
CA VAL A 108 7.34 -32.81 8.43
C VAL A 108 6.70 -33.58 7.29
N PHE A 109 5.45 -33.93 7.46
CA PHE A 109 4.61 -34.57 6.44
C PHE A 109 3.49 -33.64 6.04
N GLY A 110 3.21 -33.55 4.76
CA GLY A 110 2.14 -32.72 4.25
C GLY A 110 1.89 -32.91 2.76
N LEU A 111 0.96 -32.17 2.23
CA LEU A 111 0.70 -32.11 0.80
C LEU A 111 1.65 -31.14 0.13
N SER A 112 2.36 -31.58 -0.91
CA SER A 112 3.19 -30.71 -1.74
C SER A 112 2.36 -29.60 -2.37
N LYS A 113 2.92 -28.40 -2.41
CA LYS A 113 2.34 -27.28 -3.17
C LYS A 113 2.55 -27.45 -4.68
N GLU A 114 3.52 -28.23 -5.10
CA GLU A 114 3.78 -28.53 -6.51
C GLU A 114 2.77 -29.54 -7.05
N VAL A 115 2.41 -29.38 -8.31
CA VAL A 115 1.48 -30.29 -9.01
C VAL A 115 2.26 -31.50 -9.58
N PRO A 116 1.76 -32.74 -9.42
CA PRO A 116 0.54 -33.15 -8.70
C PRO A 116 0.72 -33.06 -7.19
N HIS A 117 -0.30 -32.56 -6.49
CA HIS A 117 -0.29 -32.37 -5.03
C HIS A 117 -0.22 -33.73 -4.32
N GLY A 118 0.97 -34.30 -4.21
CA GLY A 118 1.22 -35.56 -3.53
C GLY A 118 1.59 -35.38 -2.07
N SER A 119 1.40 -36.39 -1.26
CA SER A 119 1.97 -36.43 0.09
C SER A 119 3.49 -36.49 0.00
N THR A 120 4.17 -35.67 0.76
CA THR A 120 5.63 -35.62 0.81
C THR A 120 6.11 -35.45 2.23
N SER A 121 7.33 -35.93 2.48
CA SER A 121 8.06 -35.74 3.72
C SER A 121 9.27 -34.86 3.46
N LEU A 122 9.54 -33.93 4.37
CA LEU A 122 10.70 -33.04 4.33
C LEU A 122 11.34 -32.99 5.71
N THR A 123 12.67 -32.96 5.72
CA THR A 123 13.42 -32.80 6.97
C THR A 123 13.98 -31.38 7.04
N GLY A 124 13.76 -30.68 8.14
CA GLY A 124 14.30 -29.36 8.40
C GLY A 124 15.20 -29.32 9.61
N THR A 125 16.34 -28.67 9.47
CA THR A 125 17.21 -28.32 10.61
C THR A 125 16.94 -26.88 10.98
N PHE A 126 16.57 -26.67 12.24
CA PHE A 126 16.31 -25.36 12.80
C PHE A 126 17.37 -24.98 13.81
N THR A 127 17.77 -23.70 13.79
CA THR A 127 18.70 -23.13 14.76
C THR A 127 18.00 -22.02 15.56
N LYS A 128 18.28 -21.97 16.84
CA LYS A 128 17.75 -20.96 17.76
C LYS A 128 18.74 -19.82 17.88
N ASN A 129 18.33 -18.60 17.59
CA ASN A 129 19.17 -17.42 17.74
C ASN A 129 19.22 -16.96 19.22
N THR A 130 20.02 -15.92 19.51
CA THR A 130 20.17 -15.31 20.85
C THR A 130 18.85 -14.79 21.42
N ASP A 131 17.91 -14.38 20.58
CA ASP A 131 16.60 -13.86 20.97
C ASP A 131 15.58 -14.98 21.26
N GLY A 132 16.02 -16.24 21.12
CA GLY A 132 15.19 -17.41 21.33
C GLY A 132 14.28 -17.78 20.17
N VAL A 133 14.51 -17.19 18.99
CA VAL A 133 13.71 -17.41 17.77
C VAL A 133 14.30 -18.56 16.97
N TRP A 134 13.48 -19.54 16.60
CA TRP A 134 13.86 -20.63 15.72
C TRP A 134 13.84 -20.21 14.25
N LYS A 135 14.91 -20.51 13.54
CA LYS A 135 15.06 -20.23 12.11
C LYS A 135 15.46 -21.50 11.38
N LEU A 136 14.86 -21.71 10.21
CA LEU A 136 15.23 -22.80 9.32
C LEU A 136 16.63 -22.57 8.77
N SER A 137 17.54 -23.53 9.00
CA SER A 137 18.93 -23.50 8.58
C SER A 137 19.14 -24.28 7.28
N SER A 138 18.52 -25.46 7.18
CA SER A 138 18.63 -26.32 6.00
C SER A 138 17.39 -27.20 5.85
N VAL A 139 17.11 -27.60 4.61
CA VAL A 139 16.06 -28.56 4.25
C VAL A 139 16.70 -29.73 3.54
N GLY A 140 16.36 -30.93 3.98
CA GLY A 140 16.71 -32.20 3.35
C GLY A 140 15.46 -32.95 2.88
N ASN A 141 15.63 -33.77 1.90
CA ASN A 141 14.63 -34.74 1.45
C ASN A 141 14.98 -36.09 2.02
#